data_82ac67ece0c33200766e38949c7368b2
#
_entry.id   82ac67ece0c33200766e38949c7368b2
#
_cell.length_a   1.000
_cell.length_b   1.000
_cell.length_c   1.000
_cell.angle_alpha   90.00
_cell.angle_beta   90.00
_cell.angle_gamma   90.00
#
_symmetry.space_group_name_H-M   'P 1'
#
loop_
_entity.id
_entity.type
_entity.pdbx_description
1 polymer ?
#
loop_
_entity_poly.entity_id
_entity_poly.type
_entity_poly.pdbx_seq_one_letter_code
_entity_poly.pdbx_strand_id
1 'polypeptide(L)'
;MEEWDSLADWYDNKQGEGGDLWHRALIDPILLRVIGSCDGKAVLDLGCGNGYLSRILARRGANVTAVDFSPRMVKDAQAHDPGNSLKIRYVVTDAARLTTIAKGSFDLVFANMSLMDIEDGEGAIREASRVLKPGGRFVASISHPCFDNGSSSGWVAEKSTLETPRTFRRIRSYRNQFSEEIPWKLGESERKHTRAFHRPLNWYARALHSSGLSIVALEEPEPTKELLDKEDPMTAAGFLEVPLHLVIEAVKQ
;
A
#
# COMPACT_ATOMS: atom_id res chain seq x y z
N MET A 1 -7.12 9.43 12.55
CA MET A 1 -5.82 10.05 12.95
C MET A 1 -5.21 9.34 14.15
N GLU A 2 -5.95 9.24 15.25
CA GLU A 2 -5.47 8.63 16.49
C GLU A 2 -5.09 7.13 16.36
N GLU A 3 -5.72 6.42 15.44
CA GLU A 3 -5.53 4.97 15.25
C GLU A 3 -4.08 4.65 14.86
N TRP A 4 -3.57 5.22 13.77
CA TRP A 4 -2.21 5.00 13.29
C TRP A 4 -1.14 5.62 14.20
N ASP A 5 -1.41 6.80 14.81
CA ASP A 5 -0.52 7.37 15.82
C ASP A 5 -0.31 6.41 17.00
N SER A 6 -1.38 5.74 17.43
CA SER A 6 -1.31 4.79 18.54
C SER A 6 -0.51 3.52 18.20
N LEU A 7 -0.39 3.19 16.92
CA LEU A 7 0.29 2.00 16.40
C LEU A 7 1.74 2.27 15.97
N ALA A 8 2.16 3.53 15.88
CA ALA A 8 3.39 3.91 15.20
C ALA A 8 4.62 3.13 15.70
N ASP A 9 4.87 3.10 17.00
CA ASP A 9 6.04 2.39 17.57
C ASP A 9 6.03 0.89 17.24
N TRP A 10 4.85 0.24 17.30
CA TRP A 10 4.74 -1.18 16.96
C TRP A 10 4.92 -1.40 15.46
N TYR A 11 4.32 -0.56 14.64
CA TYR A 11 4.43 -0.62 13.19
C TYR A 11 5.87 -0.41 12.74
N ASP A 12 6.56 0.59 13.32
CA ASP A 12 7.97 0.87 13.03
C ASP A 12 8.87 -0.32 13.38
N ASN A 13 8.69 -0.91 14.57
CA ASN A 13 9.41 -2.11 14.96
C ASN A 13 9.15 -3.30 14.01
N LYS A 14 7.92 -3.45 13.52
CA LYS A 14 7.54 -4.51 12.59
C LYS A 14 8.11 -4.29 11.20
N GLN A 15 8.03 -3.08 10.68
CA GLN A 15 8.55 -2.72 9.36
C GLN A 15 10.07 -2.63 9.32
N GLY A 16 10.68 -2.12 10.39
CA GLY A 16 12.11 -1.88 10.46
C GLY A 16 12.61 -0.96 9.34
N GLU A 17 13.87 -1.13 8.96
CA GLU A 17 14.48 -0.28 7.93
C GLU A 17 14.12 -0.66 6.48
N GLY A 18 13.66 -1.88 6.25
CA GLY A 18 13.51 -2.43 4.90
C GLY A 18 12.15 -3.02 4.54
N GLY A 19 11.14 -2.80 5.38
CA GLY A 19 9.83 -3.44 5.23
C GLY A 19 9.74 -4.80 5.92
N ASP A 20 8.55 -5.21 6.33
CA ASP A 20 8.32 -6.55 6.89
C ASP A 20 8.38 -7.63 5.81
N LEU A 21 8.24 -8.90 6.23
CA LEU A 21 8.32 -10.02 5.30
C LEU A 21 7.27 -9.94 4.17
N TRP A 22 6.03 -9.54 4.50
CA TRP A 22 4.96 -9.44 3.52
C TRP A 22 5.27 -8.41 2.44
N HIS A 23 5.77 -7.24 2.84
CA HIS A 23 6.21 -6.23 1.87
C HIS A 23 7.36 -6.76 1.02
N ARG A 24 8.45 -7.19 1.65
CA ARG A 24 9.66 -7.61 0.94
C ARG A 24 9.50 -8.84 0.06
N ALA A 25 8.67 -9.79 0.48
CA ALA A 25 8.53 -11.09 -0.18
C ALA A 25 7.32 -11.21 -1.10
N LEU A 26 6.42 -10.22 -1.11
CA LEU A 26 5.21 -10.25 -1.94
C LEU A 26 5.02 -8.95 -2.72
N ILE A 27 4.96 -7.80 -2.04
CA ILE A 27 4.51 -6.54 -2.64
C ILE A 27 5.66 -5.79 -3.32
N ASP A 28 6.75 -5.55 -2.59
CA ASP A 28 7.85 -4.69 -3.03
C ASP A 28 8.54 -5.15 -4.33
N PRO A 29 8.74 -6.45 -4.60
CA PRO A 29 9.36 -6.88 -5.84
C PRO A 29 8.61 -6.38 -7.08
N ILE A 30 7.29 -6.50 -7.08
CA ILE A 30 6.43 -6.03 -8.17
C ILE A 30 6.32 -4.51 -8.17
N LEU A 31 6.07 -3.92 -7.00
CA LEU A 31 5.93 -2.47 -6.87
C LEU A 31 7.18 -1.73 -7.36
N LEU A 32 8.37 -2.18 -6.92
CA LEU A 32 9.64 -1.59 -7.35
C LEU A 32 9.94 -1.85 -8.83
N ARG A 33 9.53 -2.98 -9.39
CA ARG A 33 9.61 -3.27 -10.83
C ARG A 33 8.73 -2.29 -11.63
N VAL A 34 7.47 -2.09 -11.18
CA VAL A 34 6.54 -1.15 -11.82
C VAL A 34 7.04 0.29 -11.67
N ILE A 35 7.50 0.71 -10.50
CA ILE A 35 8.11 2.03 -10.29
C ILE A 35 9.29 2.23 -11.26
N GLY A 36 10.14 1.23 -11.42
CA GLY A 36 11.29 1.26 -12.31
C GLY A 36 12.37 2.26 -11.89
N SER A 37 13.13 2.80 -12.85
CA SER A 37 14.16 3.81 -12.55
C SER A 37 13.52 5.13 -12.17
N CYS A 38 13.93 5.66 -11.01
CA CYS A 38 13.50 6.95 -10.49
C CYS A 38 14.68 7.91 -10.22
N ASP A 39 15.86 7.59 -10.73
CA ASP A 39 17.06 8.45 -10.59
C ASP A 39 16.79 9.86 -11.15
N GLY A 40 17.07 10.87 -10.35
CA GLY A 40 16.80 12.27 -10.64
C GLY A 40 15.33 12.69 -10.69
N LYS A 41 14.37 11.75 -10.58
CA LYS A 41 12.93 12.05 -10.63
C LYS A 41 12.40 12.62 -9.31
N ALA A 42 11.44 13.52 -9.41
CA ALA A 42 10.65 13.97 -8.27
C ALA A 42 9.56 12.94 -7.96
N VAL A 43 9.60 12.36 -6.76
CA VAL A 43 8.73 11.26 -6.33
C VAL A 43 7.96 11.65 -5.08
N LEU A 44 6.66 11.41 -5.05
CA LEU A 44 5.81 11.55 -3.88
C LEU A 44 5.42 10.16 -3.34
N ASP A 45 5.70 9.92 -2.07
CA ASP A 45 5.22 8.78 -1.29
C ASP A 45 3.96 9.19 -0.52
N LEU A 46 2.82 8.58 -0.84
CA LEU A 46 1.51 8.95 -0.31
C LEU A 46 1.06 7.96 0.76
N GLY A 47 1.12 8.37 2.05
CA GLY A 47 0.94 7.49 3.19
C GLY A 47 2.22 6.69 3.47
N CYS A 48 3.31 7.41 3.75
CA CYS A 48 4.66 6.84 3.79
C CYS A 48 4.94 5.96 5.01
N GLY A 49 4.09 6.00 6.05
CA GLY A 49 4.33 5.29 7.30
C GLY A 49 5.71 5.63 7.88
N ASN A 50 6.50 4.60 8.25
CA ASN A 50 7.86 4.76 8.75
C ASN A 50 8.91 5.10 7.67
N GLY A 51 8.49 5.32 6.43
CA GLY A 51 9.32 5.82 5.33
C GLY A 51 10.33 4.82 4.75
N TYR A 52 10.21 3.51 5.00
CA TYR A 52 11.20 2.53 4.51
C TYR A 52 11.34 2.57 2.98
N LEU A 53 10.21 2.62 2.26
CA LEU A 53 10.22 2.63 0.79
C LEU A 53 10.70 3.98 0.24
N SER A 54 10.33 5.10 0.88
CA SER A 54 10.90 6.42 0.62
C SER A 54 12.42 6.41 0.66
N ARG A 55 13.02 5.78 1.71
CA ARG A 55 14.46 5.64 1.85
C ARG A 55 15.08 4.76 0.76
N ILE A 56 14.43 3.66 0.38
CA ILE A 56 14.87 2.80 -0.72
C ILE A 56 14.95 3.60 -2.03
N LEU A 57 13.92 4.38 -2.36
CA LEU A 57 13.88 5.17 -3.59
C LEU A 57 14.87 6.35 -3.56
N ALA A 58 15.04 7.02 -2.42
CA ALA A 58 16.04 8.08 -2.27
C ALA A 58 17.48 7.53 -2.45
N ARG A 59 17.80 6.36 -1.90
CA ARG A 59 19.10 5.67 -2.15
C ARG A 59 19.30 5.30 -3.63
N ARG A 60 18.23 5.18 -4.42
CA ARG A 60 18.26 4.95 -5.86
C ARG A 60 18.27 6.26 -6.68
N GLY A 61 18.53 7.39 -6.04
CA GLY A 61 18.67 8.70 -6.68
C GLY A 61 17.38 9.51 -6.86
N ALA A 62 16.23 9.05 -6.32
CA ALA A 62 15.00 9.83 -6.38
C ALA A 62 15.03 11.04 -5.46
N ASN A 63 14.41 12.15 -5.91
CA ASN A 63 14.11 13.32 -5.06
C ASN A 63 12.75 13.09 -4.37
N VAL A 64 12.77 12.53 -3.16
CA VAL A 64 11.54 12.05 -2.50
C VAL A 64 10.93 13.13 -1.60
N THR A 65 9.63 13.32 -1.76
CA THR A 65 8.74 13.92 -0.74
C THR A 65 7.86 12.79 -0.20
N ALA A 66 7.79 12.65 1.11
CA ALA A 66 7.04 11.60 1.79
C ALA A 66 5.98 12.25 2.68
N VAL A 67 4.73 11.85 2.52
CA VAL A 67 3.63 12.42 3.28
C VAL A 67 2.90 11.34 4.06
N ASP A 68 2.57 11.66 5.30
CA ASP A 68 1.67 10.87 6.12
C ASP A 68 0.81 11.80 6.97
N PHE A 69 -0.37 11.37 7.36
CA PHE A 69 -1.22 12.20 8.22
C PHE A 69 -0.93 12.00 9.71
N SER A 70 -0.19 10.94 10.07
CA SER A 70 0.28 10.65 11.42
C SER A 70 1.59 11.39 11.73
N PRO A 71 1.61 12.34 12.67
CA PRO A 71 2.85 12.97 13.13
C PRO A 71 3.85 11.97 13.70
N ARG A 72 3.36 10.89 14.33
CA ARG A 72 4.22 9.84 14.90
C ARG A 72 4.94 9.07 13.80
N MET A 73 4.21 8.60 12.78
CA MET A 73 4.81 7.92 11.62
C MET A 73 5.89 8.78 10.96
N VAL A 74 5.60 10.06 10.73
CA VAL A 74 6.57 11.00 10.15
C VAL A 74 7.80 11.16 11.05
N LYS A 75 7.62 11.24 12.37
CA LYS A 75 8.72 11.31 13.32
C LYS A 75 9.60 10.05 13.27
N ASP A 76 8.98 8.88 13.23
CA ASP A 76 9.69 7.59 13.15
C ASP A 76 10.42 7.47 11.80
N ALA A 77 9.79 7.88 10.69
CA ALA A 77 10.44 7.94 9.38
C ALA A 77 11.71 8.83 9.37
N GLN A 78 11.66 9.99 10.04
CA GLN A 78 12.81 10.89 10.19
C GLN A 78 13.90 10.29 11.08
N ALA A 79 13.54 9.52 12.11
CA ALA A 79 14.49 8.90 13.01
C ALA A 79 15.37 7.84 12.32
N HIS A 80 14.88 7.22 11.24
CA HIS A 80 15.65 6.29 10.41
C HIS A 80 16.65 6.92 9.44
N ASP A 81 16.67 8.25 9.32
CA ASP A 81 17.67 9.00 8.54
C ASP A 81 18.17 10.22 9.35
N PRO A 82 18.89 9.98 10.47
CA PRO A 82 19.39 11.04 11.33
C PRO A 82 20.31 11.97 10.55
N GLY A 83 20.01 13.27 10.60
CA GLY A 83 20.73 14.29 9.80
C GLY A 83 20.23 14.43 8.38
N ASN A 84 19.17 13.73 8.00
CA ASN A 84 18.53 13.80 6.67
C ASN A 84 19.53 13.65 5.51
N SER A 85 20.40 12.64 5.60
CA SER A 85 21.44 12.36 4.61
C SER A 85 20.87 12.03 3.23
N LEU A 86 19.67 11.43 3.19
CA LEU A 86 18.93 11.08 1.98
C LEU A 86 18.13 12.27 1.41
N LYS A 87 18.10 13.42 2.11
CA LYS A 87 17.38 14.63 1.70
C LYS A 87 15.89 14.41 1.42
N ILE A 88 15.25 13.48 2.14
CA ILE A 88 13.83 13.24 2.02
C ILE A 88 13.06 14.38 2.71
N ARG A 89 12.09 14.95 1.99
CA ARG A 89 11.18 15.94 2.55
C ARG A 89 9.97 15.23 3.16
N TYR A 90 9.96 15.09 4.48
CA TYR A 90 8.81 14.55 5.21
C TYR A 90 7.79 15.64 5.54
N VAL A 91 6.49 15.37 5.33
CA VAL A 91 5.41 16.34 5.57
C VAL A 91 4.22 15.64 6.24
N VAL A 92 3.78 16.18 7.38
CA VAL A 92 2.52 15.75 8.01
C VAL A 92 1.37 16.43 7.29
N THR A 93 0.56 15.66 6.56
CA THR A 93 -0.59 16.17 5.82
C THR A 93 -1.57 15.06 5.45
N ASP A 94 -2.82 15.43 5.23
CA ASP A 94 -3.83 14.53 4.69
C ASP A 94 -3.59 14.31 3.19
N ALA A 95 -3.49 13.04 2.78
CA ALA A 95 -3.31 12.64 1.38
C ALA A 95 -4.42 13.15 0.45
N ALA A 96 -5.64 13.35 0.98
CA ALA A 96 -6.77 13.91 0.25
C ALA A 96 -6.74 15.44 0.14
N ARG A 97 -5.76 16.11 0.79
CA ARG A 97 -5.65 17.58 0.88
C ARG A 97 -4.21 18.04 0.89
N LEU A 98 -3.47 17.83 -0.19
CA LEU A 98 -2.06 18.20 -0.33
C LEU A 98 -1.86 19.70 -0.57
N THR A 99 -2.38 20.54 0.31
CA THR A 99 -2.45 22.02 0.11
C THR A 99 -1.08 22.69 0.02
N THR A 100 -0.06 22.12 0.65
CA THR A 100 1.32 22.65 0.66
C THR A 100 2.16 22.13 -0.50
N ILE A 101 1.60 21.29 -1.36
CA ILE A 101 2.27 20.67 -2.49
C ILE A 101 1.74 21.28 -3.79
N ALA A 102 2.65 21.83 -4.60
CA ALA A 102 2.29 22.51 -5.84
C ALA A 102 1.78 21.51 -6.90
N LYS A 103 0.87 21.98 -7.78
CA LYS A 103 0.40 21.23 -8.94
C LYS A 103 1.57 20.93 -9.88
N GLY A 104 1.58 19.71 -10.46
CA GLY A 104 2.54 19.34 -11.50
C GLY A 104 4.00 19.29 -11.03
N SER A 105 4.22 18.86 -9.78
CA SER A 105 5.56 18.84 -9.15
C SER A 105 6.27 17.49 -9.30
N PHE A 106 5.54 16.39 -9.50
CA PHE A 106 6.10 15.06 -9.43
C PHE A 106 6.04 14.32 -10.76
N ASP A 107 7.08 13.53 -11.01
CA ASP A 107 7.16 12.59 -12.12
C ASP A 107 6.45 11.26 -11.77
N LEU A 108 6.44 10.93 -10.47
CA LEU A 108 5.83 9.73 -9.91
C LEU A 108 5.15 10.06 -8.58
N VAL A 109 3.92 9.58 -8.41
CA VAL A 109 3.26 9.45 -7.10
C VAL A 109 3.03 7.97 -6.86
N PHE A 110 3.41 7.46 -5.69
CA PHE A 110 3.07 6.10 -5.32
C PHE A 110 2.39 6.04 -3.95
N ALA A 111 1.57 5.01 -3.76
CA ALA A 111 0.88 4.70 -2.51
C ALA A 111 1.09 3.21 -2.21
N ASN A 112 1.92 2.89 -1.22
CA ASN A 112 2.21 1.49 -0.88
C ASN A 112 1.35 1.04 0.30
N MET A 113 0.36 0.22 0.03
CA MET A 113 -0.57 -0.34 1.03
C MET A 113 -1.21 0.74 1.94
N SER A 114 -1.47 1.92 1.40
CA SER A 114 -2.02 3.05 2.15
C SER A 114 -3.38 3.54 1.62
N LEU A 115 -3.65 3.38 0.31
CA LEU A 115 -4.85 3.95 -0.32
C LEU A 115 -6.16 3.38 0.24
N MET A 116 -6.18 2.12 0.70
CA MET A 116 -7.34 1.51 1.32
C MET A 116 -7.57 1.99 2.76
N ASP A 117 -6.59 2.62 3.40
CA ASP A 117 -6.72 3.18 4.75
C ASP A 117 -7.16 4.64 4.75
N ILE A 118 -7.25 5.26 3.57
CA ILE A 118 -7.67 6.65 3.39
C ILE A 118 -9.18 6.71 3.18
N GLU A 119 -9.90 7.40 4.09
CA GLU A 119 -11.36 7.53 4.03
C GLU A 119 -11.82 8.26 2.77
N ASP A 120 -11.25 9.44 2.46
CA ASP A 120 -11.47 10.14 1.19
C ASP A 120 -10.49 9.66 0.12
N GLY A 121 -10.63 8.40 -0.30
CA GLY A 121 -9.78 7.81 -1.33
C GLY A 121 -9.91 8.50 -2.70
N GLU A 122 -11.11 9.02 -3.06
CA GLU A 122 -11.28 9.82 -4.29
C GLU A 122 -10.52 11.13 -4.19
N GLY A 123 -10.55 11.78 -3.04
CA GLY A 123 -9.76 12.98 -2.76
C GLY A 123 -8.26 12.71 -2.90
N ALA A 124 -7.77 11.61 -2.33
CA ALA A 124 -6.36 11.22 -2.42
C ALA A 124 -5.93 10.96 -3.87
N ILE A 125 -6.73 10.25 -4.66
CA ILE A 125 -6.46 10.00 -6.10
C ILE A 125 -6.50 11.32 -6.89
N ARG A 126 -7.45 12.21 -6.61
CA ARG A 126 -7.54 13.53 -7.26
C ARG A 126 -6.33 14.39 -6.93
N GLU A 127 -5.88 14.42 -5.67
CA GLU A 127 -4.70 15.16 -5.25
C GLU A 127 -3.42 14.55 -5.85
N ALA A 128 -3.29 13.22 -5.88
CA ALA A 128 -2.20 12.54 -6.57
C ALA A 128 -2.13 12.97 -8.04
N SER A 129 -3.25 12.97 -8.75
CA SER A 129 -3.30 13.47 -10.13
C SER A 129 -2.95 14.95 -10.21
N ARG A 130 -3.45 15.80 -9.32
CA ARG A 130 -3.17 17.23 -9.33
C ARG A 130 -1.67 17.52 -9.25
N VAL A 131 -0.97 16.82 -8.37
CA VAL A 131 0.46 17.05 -8.12
C VAL A 131 1.38 16.39 -9.15
N LEU A 132 0.89 15.42 -9.91
CA LEU A 132 1.60 14.83 -11.03
C LEU A 132 1.77 15.82 -12.18
N LYS A 133 2.92 15.78 -12.84
CA LYS A 133 3.16 16.41 -14.14
C LYS A 133 2.30 15.74 -15.22
N PRO A 134 2.02 16.41 -16.35
CA PRO A 134 1.47 15.72 -17.54
C PRO A 134 2.39 14.55 -17.92
N GLY A 135 1.83 13.39 -18.22
CA GLY A 135 2.59 12.14 -18.45
C GLY A 135 3.23 11.51 -17.22
N GLY A 136 3.06 12.12 -16.04
CA GLY A 136 3.51 11.55 -14.77
C GLY A 136 2.73 10.29 -14.39
N ARG A 137 3.33 9.43 -13.57
CA ARG A 137 2.79 8.10 -13.23
C ARG A 137 2.24 8.05 -11.82
N PHE A 138 1.12 7.39 -11.64
CA PHE A 138 0.58 6.97 -10.36
C PHE A 138 0.71 5.46 -10.22
N VAL A 139 1.29 4.99 -9.10
CA VAL A 139 1.43 3.57 -8.80
C VAL A 139 0.91 3.29 -7.40
N ALA A 140 -0.02 2.38 -7.24
CA ALA A 140 -0.56 2.02 -5.93
C ALA A 140 -0.60 0.52 -5.73
N SER A 141 -0.12 0.04 -4.59
CA SER A 141 -0.39 -1.31 -4.10
C SER A 141 -1.55 -1.27 -3.10
N ILE A 142 -2.44 -2.24 -3.21
CA ILE A 142 -3.63 -2.36 -2.36
C ILE A 142 -3.93 -3.84 -2.07
N SER A 143 -4.70 -4.13 -1.02
CA SER A 143 -5.38 -5.42 -0.89
C SER A 143 -6.25 -5.65 -2.12
N HIS A 144 -6.23 -6.87 -2.68
CA HIS A 144 -6.91 -7.16 -3.93
C HIS A 144 -8.44 -7.08 -3.74
N PRO A 145 -9.13 -6.11 -4.36
CA PRO A 145 -10.56 -5.87 -4.07
C PRO A 145 -11.46 -7.08 -4.34
N CYS A 146 -11.08 -7.92 -5.32
CA CYS A 146 -11.86 -9.10 -5.70
C CYS A 146 -11.62 -10.30 -4.78
N PHE A 147 -10.47 -10.35 -4.10
CA PHE A 147 -10.08 -11.57 -3.39
C PHE A 147 -9.75 -11.32 -1.91
N ASP A 148 -9.44 -10.09 -1.51
CA ASP A 148 -9.19 -9.73 -0.13
C ASP A 148 -9.97 -8.48 0.28
N ASN A 149 -11.15 -8.70 0.82
CA ASN A 149 -12.02 -7.66 1.34
C ASN A 149 -12.24 -7.84 2.86
N GLY A 150 -11.15 -8.06 3.57
CA GLY A 150 -11.08 -8.14 5.02
C GLY A 150 -11.90 -9.30 5.60
N SER A 151 -12.68 -9.04 6.62
CA SER A 151 -13.50 -10.04 7.32
C SER A 151 -14.57 -10.70 6.44
N SER A 152 -14.88 -10.07 5.29
CA SER A 152 -15.83 -10.60 4.31
C SER A 152 -15.20 -11.63 3.35
N SER A 153 -13.89 -11.88 3.46
CA SER A 153 -13.15 -12.90 2.71
C SER A 153 -12.46 -13.90 3.63
N GLY A 154 -12.02 -15.03 3.08
CA GLY A 154 -11.27 -16.02 3.87
C GLY A 154 -11.02 -17.30 3.09
N TRP A 155 -9.99 -18.03 3.50
CA TRP A 155 -9.69 -19.35 2.96
C TRP A 155 -10.70 -20.38 3.45
N VAL A 156 -11.08 -21.29 2.57
CA VAL A 156 -11.95 -22.42 2.86
C VAL A 156 -11.31 -23.68 2.29
N ALA A 157 -11.06 -24.67 3.12
CA ALA A 157 -10.59 -25.98 2.67
C ALA A 157 -11.76 -26.84 2.18
N GLU A 158 -11.60 -27.46 1.03
CA GLU A 158 -12.51 -28.52 0.61
C GLU A 158 -12.19 -29.81 1.38
N LYS A 159 -13.22 -30.47 1.91
CA LYS A 159 -13.06 -31.80 2.44
C LYS A 159 -12.82 -32.75 1.27
N SER A 160 -11.56 -33.03 1.00
CA SER A 160 -11.13 -33.93 -0.08
C SER A 160 -10.49 -35.18 0.51
N THR A 161 -10.69 -36.31 -0.18
CA THR A 161 -9.93 -37.54 0.06
C THR A 161 -8.57 -37.56 -0.65
N LEU A 162 -8.23 -36.45 -1.36
CA LEU A 162 -6.97 -36.28 -2.07
C LEU A 162 -5.83 -35.91 -1.10
N GLU A 163 -4.61 -36.31 -1.39
CA GLU A 163 -3.43 -36.04 -0.59
C GLU A 163 -3.15 -34.53 -0.45
N THR A 164 -3.58 -33.72 -1.43
CA THR A 164 -3.48 -32.27 -1.40
C THR A 164 -4.86 -31.64 -1.18
N PRO A 165 -5.09 -30.94 -0.07
CA PRO A 165 -6.34 -30.22 0.15
C PRO A 165 -6.50 -29.12 -0.90
N ARG A 166 -7.66 -29.05 -1.53
CA ARG A 166 -8.03 -27.91 -2.37
C ARG A 166 -8.51 -26.77 -1.50
N THR A 167 -8.01 -25.59 -1.74
CA THR A 167 -8.42 -24.37 -1.04
C THR A 167 -9.15 -23.44 -1.98
N PHE A 168 -10.15 -22.74 -1.43
CA PHE A 168 -10.91 -21.74 -2.15
C PHE A 168 -10.88 -20.43 -1.40
N ARG A 169 -10.93 -19.33 -2.12
CA ARG A 169 -11.13 -18.01 -1.53
C ARG A 169 -12.64 -17.70 -1.51
N ARG A 170 -13.25 -17.69 -0.33
CA ARG A 170 -14.64 -17.24 -0.15
C ARG A 170 -14.68 -15.73 -0.12
N ILE A 171 -15.56 -15.13 -0.94
CA ILE A 171 -15.78 -13.69 -1.01
C ILE A 171 -17.25 -13.39 -0.74
N ARG A 172 -17.50 -12.37 0.09
CA ARG A 172 -18.83 -11.81 0.36
C ARG A 172 -18.75 -10.29 0.22
N SER A 173 -19.90 -9.67 -0.01
CA SER A 173 -20.04 -8.20 -0.01
C SER A 173 -19.15 -7.42 -1.00
N TYR A 174 -18.57 -8.07 -2.01
CA TYR A 174 -17.64 -7.45 -2.96
C TYR A 174 -18.15 -6.12 -3.55
N ARG A 175 -19.45 -6.05 -3.91
CA ARG A 175 -20.03 -4.86 -4.56
C ARG A 175 -20.25 -3.69 -3.62
N ASN A 176 -20.30 -3.94 -2.33
CA ASN A 176 -20.59 -2.93 -1.33
C ASN A 176 -19.31 -2.19 -0.93
N GLN A 177 -19.41 -0.86 -0.82
CA GLN A 177 -18.38 -0.10 -0.13
C GLN A 177 -18.68 -0.16 1.37
N PHE A 178 -17.68 -0.46 2.17
CA PHE A 178 -17.79 -0.47 3.62
C PHE A 178 -16.44 -0.20 4.26
N SER A 179 -16.44 0.21 5.51
CA SER A 179 -15.24 0.25 6.34
C SER A 179 -15.31 -0.83 7.41
N GLU A 180 -14.15 -1.33 7.81
CA GLU A 180 -14.01 -2.28 8.91
C GLU A 180 -12.80 -1.96 9.78
N GLU A 181 -12.85 -2.42 11.01
CA GLU A 181 -11.73 -2.35 11.92
C GLU A 181 -10.80 -3.54 11.69
N ILE A 182 -9.54 -3.24 11.41
CA ILE A 182 -8.49 -4.26 11.26
C ILE A 182 -7.78 -4.42 12.60
N PRO A 183 -7.91 -5.59 13.24
CA PRO A 183 -7.27 -5.82 14.53
C PRO A 183 -5.78 -6.13 14.38
N TRP A 184 -4.95 -5.39 15.10
CA TRP A 184 -3.52 -5.61 15.21
C TRP A 184 -3.18 -6.19 16.58
N LYS A 185 -2.43 -7.29 16.62
CA LYS A 185 -1.93 -7.90 17.85
C LYS A 185 -0.57 -7.30 18.17
N LEU A 186 -0.47 -6.54 19.25
CA LEU A 186 0.77 -5.91 19.69
C LEU A 186 1.58 -6.77 20.69
N GLY A 187 0.96 -7.83 21.20
CA GLY A 187 1.50 -8.79 22.14
C GLY A 187 0.45 -9.83 22.49
N GLU A 188 0.61 -10.55 23.60
CA GLU A 188 -0.35 -11.60 23.98
C GLU A 188 -1.74 -11.07 24.33
N SER A 189 -1.82 -9.90 24.96
CA SER A 189 -3.07 -9.32 25.48
C SER A 189 -3.46 -7.98 24.85
N GLU A 190 -2.53 -7.26 24.23
CA GLU A 190 -2.83 -5.92 23.68
C GLU A 190 -3.27 -6.01 22.23
N ARG A 191 -4.41 -5.40 21.94
CA ARG A 191 -4.94 -5.25 20.56
C ARG A 191 -5.26 -3.80 20.30
N LYS A 192 -4.88 -3.34 19.13
CA LYS A 192 -5.28 -2.04 18.57
C LYS A 192 -5.95 -2.27 17.23
N HIS A 193 -6.63 -1.27 16.74
CA HIS A 193 -7.37 -1.36 15.48
C HIS A 193 -7.03 -0.17 14.61
N THR A 194 -6.99 -0.41 13.31
CA THR A 194 -7.05 0.63 12.28
C THR A 194 -8.29 0.42 11.45
N ARG A 195 -8.67 1.43 10.69
CA ARG A 195 -9.80 1.33 9.78
C ARG A 195 -9.32 1.14 8.36
N ALA A 196 -9.85 0.13 7.68
CA ALA A 196 -9.68 -0.04 6.25
C ALA A 196 -11.02 0.13 5.52
N PHE A 197 -10.95 0.57 4.27
CA PHE A 197 -12.11 0.86 3.42
C PHE A 197 -12.11 -0.07 2.23
N HIS A 198 -13.03 -1.03 2.21
CA HIS A 198 -13.26 -1.85 1.02
C HIS A 198 -13.95 -1.04 -0.08
N ARG A 199 -13.37 -1.08 -1.26
CA ARG A 199 -13.90 -0.50 -2.49
C ARG A 199 -13.74 -1.49 -3.62
N PRO A 200 -14.79 -1.79 -4.40
CA PRO A 200 -14.67 -2.75 -5.50
C PRO A 200 -13.74 -2.25 -6.61
N LEU A 201 -13.18 -3.14 -7.40
CA LEU A 201 -12.19 -2.80 -8.44
C LEU A 201 -12.67 -1.70 -9.40
N ASN A 202 -13.96 -1.74 -9.78
CA ASN A 202 -14.53 -0.72 -10.65
C ASN A 202 -14.58 0.68 -10.01
N TRP A 203 -14.58 0.78 -8.67
CA TRP A 203 -14.48 2.06 -7.98
C TRP A 203 -13.11 2.69 -8.22
N TYR A 204 -12.03 1.92 -8.06
CA TYR A 204 -10.67 2.39 -8.35
C TYR A 204 -10.53 2.85 -9.80
N ALA A 205 -11.04 2.05 -10.75
CA ALA A 205 -11.00 2.40 -12.16
C ALA A 205 -11.72 3.71 -12.46
N ARG A 206 -12.90 3.94 -11.87
CA ARG A 206 -13.66 5.19 -12.03
C ARG A 206 -12.98 6.37 -11.36
N ALA A 207 -12.49 6.22 -10.14
CA ALA A 207 -11.80 7.29 -9.39
C ALA A 207 -10.55 7.77 -10.13
N LEU A 208 -9.75 6.85 -10.65
CA LEU A 208 -8.58 7.15 -11.47
C LEU A 208 -8.98 7.88 -12.76
N HIS A 209 -9.93 7.32 -13.53
CA HIS A 209 -10.39 7.92 -14.77
C HIS A 209 -10.98 9.34 -14.57
N SER A 210 -11.83 9.51 -13.56
CA SER A 210 -12.42 10.82 -13.24
C SER A 210 -11.39 11.85 -12.79
N SER A 211 -10.23 11.40 -12.34
CA SER A 211 -9.10 12.25 -11.97
C SER A 211 -8.09 12.48 -13.11
N GLY A 212 -8.41 12.03 -14.35
CA GLY A 212 -7.53 12.18 -15.51
C GLY A 212 -6.34 11.23 -15.51
N LEU A 213 -6.47 10.07 -14.83
CA LEU A 213 -5.47 9.01 -14.78
C LEU A 213 -5.96 7.80 -15.59
N SER A 214 -5.20 7.39 -16.59
CA SER A 214 -5.49 6.20 -17.41
C SER A 214 -4.72 5.01 -16.88
N ILE A 215 -5.42 3.95 -16.49
CA ILE A 215 -4.78 2.69 -16.08
C ILE A 215 -4.02 2.11 -17.28
N VAL A 216 -2.74 1.78 -17.07
CA VAL A 216 -1.87 1.18 -18.08
C VAL A 216 -1.42 -0.22 -17.71
N ALA A 217 -1.44 -0.58 -16.42
CA ALA A 217 -1.17 -1.93 -15.95
C ALA A 217 -1.93 -2.25 -14.65
N LEU A 218 -2.27 -3.51 -14.51
CA LEU A 218 -2.69 -4.16 -13.26
C LEU A 218 -1.77 -5.37 -13.08
N GLU A 219 -1.07 -5.41 -11.95
CA GLU A 219 -0.12 -6.47 -11.63
C GLU A 219 -0.55 -7.15 -10.34
N GLU A 220 -0.56 -8.46 -10.35
CA GLU A 220 -0.92 -9.29 -9.20
C GLU A 220 0.35 -9.91 -8.64
N PRO A 221 0.80 -9.48 -7.43
CA PRO A 221 2.02 -9.99 -6.83
C PRO A 221 1.96 -11.50 -6.54
N GLU A 222 3.01 -12.21 -6.93
CA GLU A 222 3.23 -13.62 -6.61
C GLU A 222 4.11 -13.75 -5.36
N PRO A 223 3.76 -14.65 -4.42
CA PRO A 223 4.56 -14.85 -3.21
C PRO A 223 5.91 -15.48 -3.54
N THR A 224 6.94 -15.01 -2.86
CA THR A 224 8.24 -15.69 -2.90
C THR A 224 8.22 -17.00 -2.11
N LYS A 225 9.19 -17.88 -2.40
CA LYS A 225 9.37 -19.11 -1.63
C LYS A 225 9.54 -18.83 -0.14
N GLU A 226 10.26 -17.77 0.24
CA GLU A 226 10.46 -17.39 1.64
C GLU A 226 9.15 -17.13 2.38
N LEU A 227 8.18 -16.49 1.71
CA LEU A 227 6.85 -16.26 2.30
C LEU A 227 6.07 -17.57 2.42
N LEU A 228 6.03 -18.35 1.35
CA LEU A 228 5.30 -19.64 1.32
C LEU A 228 5.79 -20.62 2.40
N ASP A 229 7.10 -20.68 2.64
CA ASP A 229 7.70 -21.56 3.65
C ASP A 229 7.31 -21.19 5.11
N LYS A 230 6.77 -19.99 5.34
CA LYS A 230 6.32 -19.48 6.65
C LYS A 230 4.82 -19.58 6.89
N GLU A 231 4.07 -19.83 5.82
CA GLU A 231 2.62 -19.99 5.90
C GLU A 231 2.23 -21.45 6.17
N ASP A 232 1.03 -21.65 6.72
CA ASP A 232 0.46 -22.99 6.79
C ASP A 232 0.19 -23.56 5.37
N PRO A 233 0.19 -24.89 5.18
CA PRO A 233 0.07 -25.48 3.84
C PRO A 233 -1.18 -25.06 3.07
N MET A 234 -2.28 -24.80 3.76
CA MET A 234 -3.54 -24.38 3.14
C MET A 234 -3.42 -22.94 2.59
N THR A 235 -2.90 -22.04 3.40
CA THR A 235 -2.66 -20.64 3.02
C THR A 235 -1.62 -20.54 1.91
N ALA A 236 -0.52 -21.27 2.02
CA ALA A 236 0.53 -21.32 0.99
C ALA A 236 0.00 -21.81 -0.36
N ALA A 237 -0.78 -22.89 -0.37
CA ALA A 237 -1.42 -23.37 -1.59
C ALA A 237 -2.39 -22.34 -2.19
N GLY A 238 -3.16 -21.68 -1.33
CA GLY A 238 -4.09 -20.64 -1.76
C GLY A 238 -3.40 -19.43 -2.39
N PHE A 239 -2.27 -19.00 -1.87
CA PHE A 239 -1.49 -17.88 -2.43
C PHE A 239 -0.91 -18.15 -3.81
N LEU A 240 -0.70 -19.40 -4.17
CA LEU A 240 -0.27 -19.78 -5.51
C LEU A 240 -1.38 -19.70 -6.56
N GLU A 241 -2.65 -19.71 -6.13
CA GLU A 241 -3.80 -19.73 -7.03
C GLU A 241 -4.58 -18.41 -7.04
N VAL A 242 -4.56 -17.66 -5.93
CA VAL A 242 -5.41 -16.47 -5.77
C VAL A 242 -4.58 -15.30 -5.25
N PRO A 243 -4.43 -14.23 -6.03
CA PRO A 243 -3.68 -13.04 -5.62
C PRO A 243 -4.46 -12.25 -4.55
N LEU A 244 -3.83 -11.97 -3.42
CA LEU A 244 -4.43 -11.15 -2.36
C LEU A 244 -4.05 -9.67 -2.42
N HIS A 245 -3.18 -9.30 -3.34
CA HIS A 245 -2.73 -7.92 -3.54
C HIS A 245 -2.80 -7.54 -5.01
N LEU A 246 -2.93 -6.25 -5.25
CA LEU A 246 -2.98 -5.67 -6.58
C LEU A 246 -2.09 -4.44 -6.63
N VAL A 247 -1.27 -4.34 -7.66
CA VAL A 247 -0.54 -3.10 -8.00
C VAL A 247 -1.20 -2.49 -9.24
N ILE A 248 -1.61 -1.24 -9.11
CA ILE A 248 -2.25 -0.46 -10.17
C ILE A 248 -1.23 0.57 -10.67
N GLU A 249 -1.00 0.59 -11.97
CA GLU A 249 -0.26 1.67 -12.62
C GLU A 249 -1.20 2.49 -13.49
N ALA A 250 -1.13 3.81 -13.36
CA ALA A 250 -1.87 4.75 -14.19
C ALA A 250 -1.00 5.94 -14.61
N VAL A 251 -1.31 6.52 -15.76
CA VAL A 251 -0.59 7.66 -16.34
C VAL A 251 -1.53 8.85 -16.44
N LYS A 252 -1.04 10.01 -16.04
CA LYS A 252 -1.76 11.27 -16.16
C LYS A 252 -1.82 11.73 -17.62
N GLN A 253 -3.02 11.98 -18.10
CA GLN A 253 -3.28 12.53 -19.42
C GLN A 253 -2.95 14.01 -19.53
#